data_42e7463a7607d7a08167a79b3a73cead
#
_entry.id   42e7463a7607d7a08167a79b3a73cead
#
_cell.length_a   1.000
_cell.length_b   1.000
_cell.length_c   1.000
_cell.angle_alpha   90.00
_cell.angle_beta   90.00
_cell.angle_gamma   90.00
#
_symmetry.space_group_name_H-M   'P 1'
#
loop_
_entity.id
_entity.type
_entity.pdbx_description
1 polymer ?
#
loop_
_entity_poly.entity_id
_entity_poly.type
_entity_poly.pdbx_seq_one_letter_code
_entity_poly.pdbx_strand_id
1 'polypeptide(L)'
;ICNVHYAPITVAEEGTVSFGTPVPMPGAVSISMDPTGEPESFYADGIEYYVINNNQGYDGDLELAMIPESFRTDILKEEQDANKVLVENANSETGSFALLFEFDGDIRKIRHVLYNCSASRPTIESKTNEEDKEVQTETLTIKARPMADGYVKAKTGDSTTETVYNNWYKSVYLPAASTAEQQSAKSTKSVS
;
A
#
# COMPACT_ATOMS: atom_id res chain seq x y z
N ILE A 1 2.14 -12.86 8.52
CA ILE A 1 2.35 -12.12 7.26
C ILE A 1 3.57 -12.67 6.51
N CYS A 2 3.52 -12.73 5.19
CA CYS A 2 4.63 -13.16 4.34
C CYS A 2 4.55 -12.49 2.96
N ASN A 3 5.61 -12.68 2.15
CA ASN A 3 5.70 -12.14 0.79
C ASN A 3 5.43 -10.63 0.69
N VAL A 4 5.91 -9.86 1.68
CA VAL A 4 5.76 -8.40 1.64
C VAL A 4 6.65 -7.81 0.55
N HIS A 5 6.05 -6.96 -0.29
CA HIS A 5 6.72 -6.22 -1.36
C HIS A 5 6.25 -4.77 -1.36
N TYR A 6 7.10 -3.87 -1.80
CA TYR A 6 6.70 -2.51 -2.14
C TYR A 6 6.96 -2.25 -3.63
N ALA A 7 6.15 -1.41 -4.23
CA ALA A 7 6.36 -0.92 -5.59
C ALA A 7 6.33 0.60 -5.58
N PRO A 8 7.43 1.28 -5.91
CA PRO A 8 7.46 2.74 -5.93
C PRO A 8 6.43 3.31 -6.91
N ILE A 9 5.82 4.43 -6.54
CA ILE A 9 4.90 5.17 -7.40
C ILE A 9 5.67 6.33 -8.04
N THR A 10 5.48 6.49 -9.34
CA THR A 10 5.95 7.64 -10.09
C THR A 10 4.75 8.34 -10.70
N VAL A 11 4.66 9.65 -10.50
CA VAL A 11 3.63 10.51 -11.11
C VAL A 11 4.29 11.30 -12.22
N ALA A 12 3.84 11.10 -13.45
CA ALA A 12 4.30 11.88 -14.60
C ALA A 12 3.76 13.32 -14.55
N GLU A 13 4.37 14.23 -15.28
CA GLU A 13 3.94 15.65 -15.36
C GLU A 13 2.47 15.81 -15.79
N GLU A 14 1.95 14.86 -16.54
CA GLU A 14 0.54 14.80 -16.99
C GLU A 14 -0.42 14.24 -15.91
N GLY A 15 0.08 13.92 -14.71
CA GLY A 15 -0.71 13.33 -13.63
C GLY A 15 -0.94 11.81 -13.75
N THR A 16 -0.35 11.17 -14.77
CA THR A 16 -0.44 9.71 -14.91
C THR A 16 0.37 9.01 -13.82
N VAL A 17 -0.29 8.13 -13.07
CA VAL A 17 0.35 7.31 -12.02
C VAL A 17 0.87 6.02 -12.64
N SER A 18 2.13 5.71 -12.39
CA SER A 18 2.74 4.44 -12.76
C SER A 18 3.39 3.76 -11.55
N PHE A 19 3.37 2.44 -11.54
CA PHE A 19 3.97 1.63 -10.49
C PHE A 19 5.26 0.99 -10.99
N GLY A 20 6.29 1.06 -10.17
CA GLY A 20 7.51 0.30 -10.40
C GLY A 20 7.30 -1.20 -10.23
N THR A 21 8.33 -1.98 -10.52
CA THR A 21 8.32 -3.41 -10.25
C THR A 21 8.31 -3.65 -8.73
N PRO A 22 7.45 -4.57 -8.23
CA PRO A 22 7.46 -4.91 -6.83
C PRO A 22 8.81 -5.44 -6.34
N VAL A 23 9.33 -4.82 -5.29
CA VAL A 23 10.60 -5.17 -4.64
C VAL A 23 10.31 -5.87 -3.33
N PRO A 24 10.91 -7.03 -3.03
CA PRO A 24 10.64 -7.77 -1.80
C PRO A 24 11.15 -7.03 -0.55
N MET A 25 10.35 -7.11 0.54
CA MET A 25 10.70 -6.66 1.89
C MET A 25 10.74 -7.87 2.83
N PRO A 26 11.87 -8.57 2.92
CA PRO A 26 11.98 -9.73 3.80
C PRO A 26 12.00 -9.33 5.27
N GLY A 27 11.62 -10.26 6.14
CA GLY A 27 11.66 -10.06 7.59
C GLY A 27 10.41 -9.42 8.19
N ALA A 28 9.27 -9.47 7.50
CA ALA A 28 8.01 -8.99 8.05
C ALA A 28 7.56 -9.84 9.25
N VAL A 29 7.24 -9.15 10.34
CA VAL A 29 6.81 -9.73 11.63
C VAL A 29 5.30 -9.60 11.77
N SER A 30 4.77 -8.40 11.64
CA SER A 30 3.34 -8.12 11.79
C SER A 30 2.89 -6.96 10.90
N ILE A 31 1.58 -6.92 10.61
CA ILE A 31 0.90 -5.78 9.98
C ILE A 31 -0.44 -5.58 10.66
N SER A 32 -0.77 -4.33 10.94
CA SER A 32 -2.10 -3.91 11.39
C SER A 32 -2.50 -2.68 10.58
N MET A 33 -3.66 -2.74 9.92
CA MET A 33 -4.17 -1.65 9.09
C MET A 33 -5.63 -1.40 9.42
N ASP A 34 -5.92 -0.29 10.06
CA ASP A 34 -7.26 0.12 10.48
C ASP A 34 -7.90 1.02 9.42
N PRO A 35 -9.19 0.81 9.10
CA PRO A 35 -9.90 1.67 8.15
C PRO A 35 -10.04 3.08 8.72
N THR A 36 -9.87 4.09 7.87
CA THR A 36 -10.07 5.50 8.21
C THR A 36 -11.23 6.11 7.41
N GLY A 37 -11.86 7.11 7.99
CA GLY A 37 -13.05 7.77 7.46
C GLY A 37 -14.32 7.32 8.17
N GLU A 38 -14.91 8.23 8.94
CA GLU A 38 -16.17 7.98 9.62
C GLU A 38 -17.35 8.28 8.70
N PRO A 39 -18.43 7.47 8.76
CA PRO A 39 -19.66 7.80 8.07
C PRO A 39 -20.28 9.06 8.68
N GLU A 40 -20.72 9.99 7.84
CA GLU A 40 -21.40 11.20 8.24
C GLU A 40 -22.90 11.04 8.03
N SER A 41 -23.68 11.19 9.13
CA SER A 41 -25.14 11.13 9.07
C SER A 41 -25.72 12.51 8.76
N PHE A 42 -26.51 12.60 7.71
CA PHE A 42 -27.27 13.80 7.38
C PHE A 42 -28.69 13.69 7.96
N TYR A 43 -29.06 14.69 8.78
CA TYR A 43 -30.37 14.77 9.41
C TYR A 43 -31.23 15.80 8.70
N ALA A 44 -32.47 15.42 8.36
CA ALA A 44 -33.52 16.32 7.89
C ALA A 44 -34.85 16.01 8.62
N ASP A 45 -35.62 17.02 8.97
CA ASP A 45 -36.90 16.90 9.71
C ASP A 45 -36.80 16.11 11.04
N GLY A 46 -35.62 16.15 11.67
CA GLY A 46 -35.35 15.45 12.94
C GLY A 46 -35.10 13.95 12.83
N ILE A 47 -34.99 13.42 11.63
CA ILE A 47 -34.66 12.02 11.38
C ILE A 47 -33.35 11.91 10.57
N GLU A 48 -32.62 10.79 10.73
CA GLU A 48 -31.48 10.47 9.89
C GLU A 48 -31.98 10.16 8.47
N TYR A 49 -31.65 11.04 7.53
CA TYR A 49 -32.18 10.98 6.18
C TYR A 49 -31.31 10.09 5.26
N TYR A 50 -30.00 10.23 5.37
CA TYR A 50 -29.02 9.31 4.75
C TYR A 50 -27.65 9.40 5.42
N VAL A 51 -26.86 8.35 5.24
CA VAL A 51 -25.49 8.23 5.73
C VAL A 51 -24.55 8.32 4.55
N ILE A 52 -23.62 9.26 4.62
CA ILE A 52 -22.55 9.39 3.64
C ILE A 52 -21.38 8.54 4.12
N ASN A 53 -21.06 7.46 3.40
CA ASN A 53 -19.87 6.65 3.68
C ASN A 53 -18.62 7.37 3.19
N ASN A 54 -17.68 7.62 4.10
CA ASN A 54 -16.43 8.29 3.81
C ASN A 54 -15.27 7.31 3.97
N ASN A 55 -14.84 6.66 2.87
CA ASN A 55 -13.67 5.80 2.89
C ASN A 55 -12.41 6.63 2.59
N GLN A 56 -11.64 6.96 3.62
CA GLN A 56 -10.40 7.72 3.51
C GLN A 56 -9.14 6.83 3.43
N GLY A 57 -9.31 5.52 3.39
CA GLY A 57 -8.23 4.55 3.28
C GLY A 57 -7.96 3.78 4.58
N TYR A 58 -6.69 3.54 4.85
CA TYR A 58 -6.23 2.76 6.01
C TYR A 58 -5.00 3.43 6.62
N ASP A 59 -4.93 3.43 7.96
CA ASP A 59 -3.74 3.80 8.72
C ASP A 59 -3.29 2.61 9.56
N GLY A 60 -1.99 2.43 9.73
CA GLY A 60 -1.51 1.31 10.53
C GLY A 60 0.00 1.16 10.52
N ASP A 61 0.45 0.02 10.98
CA ASP A 61 1.85 -0.26 11.22
C ASP A 61 2.28 -1.58 10.55
N LEU A 62 3.46 -1.56 9.96
CA LEU A 62 4.18 -2.72 9.44
C LEU A 62 5.47 -2.88 10.25
N GLU A 63 5.57 -3.99 10.97
CA GLU A 63 6.74 -4.38 11.74
C GLU A 63 7.64 -5.30 10.91
N LEU A 64 8.92 -4.97 10.87
CA LEU A 64 9.95 -5.69 10.14
C LEU A 64 11.13 -6.00 11.07
N ALA A 65 11.79 -7.14 10.87
CA ALA A 65 13.05 -7.43 11.58
C ALA A 65 14.13 -6.38 11.26
N MET A 66 14.11 -5.86 10.04
CA MET A 66 14.94 -4.75 9.57
C MET A 66 14.33 -4.16 8.30
N ILE A 67 14.28 -2.84 8.19
CA ILE A 67 13.85 -2.17 6.97
C ILE A 67 14.94 -2.30 5.91
N PRO A 68 14.63 -2.86 4.71
CA PRO A 68 15.62 -3.02 3.65
C PRO A 68 16.20 -1.68 3.19
N GLU A 69 17.50 -1.68 2.87
CA GLU A 69 18.20 -0.51 2.37
C GLU A 69 17.56 0.06 1.09
N SER A 70 17.05 -0.82 0.22
CA SER A 70 16.32 -0.41 -0.98
C SER A 70 15.06 0.41 -0.64
N PHE A 71 14.32 0.05 0.40
CA PHE A 71 13.15 0.82 0.83
C PHE A 71 13.55 2.19 1.41
N ARG A 72 14.67 2.23 2.16
CA ARG A 72 15.21 3.48 2.70
C ARG A 72 15.59 4.45 1.59
N THR A 73 16.26 3.99 0.54
CA THR A 73 16.66 4.83 -0.59
C THR A 73 15.50 5.18 -1.52
N ASP A 74 14.64 4.21 -1.87
CA ASP A 74 13.57 4.40 -2.86
C ASP A 74 12.40 5.20 -2.30
N ILE A 75 12.02 4.94 -1.04
CA ILE A 75 10.80 5.49 -0.43
C ILE A 75 11.11 6.54 0.63
N LEU A 76 11.98 6.25 1.59
CA LEU A 76 12.34 7.22 2.63
C LEU A 76 13.30 8.30 2.12
N LYS A 77 13.88 8.11 0.92
CA LYS A 77 14.78 9.05 0.26
C LYS A 77 16.05 9.37 1.07
N GLU A 78 16.53 8.34 1.78
CA GLU A 78 17.89 8.39 2.32
C GLU A 78 18.90 8.30 1.18
N GLU A 79 19.92 9.14 1.20
CA GLU A 79 20.96 9.19 0.16
C GLU A 79 22.18 8.38 0.58
N GLN A 80 22.77 7.63 -0.34
CA GLN A 80 24.07 7.01 -0.11
C GLN A 80 25.19 7.97 -0.46
N ASP A 81 26.07 8.24 0.50
CA ASP A 81 27.29 9.01 0.26
C ASP A 81 28.36 8.22 -0.54
N ALA A 82 29.49 8.85 -0.81
CA ALA A 82 30.61 8.23 -1.52
C ALA A 82 31.18 6.99 -0.80
N ASN A 83 30.98 6.89 0.52
CA ASN A 83 31.43 5.76 1.35
C ASN A 83 30.32 4.70 1.55
N LYS A 84 29.18 4.83 0.88
CA LYS A 84 28.01 3.96 1.01
C LYS A 84 27.30 4.05 2.36
N VAL A 85 27.43 5.16 3.05
CA VAL A 85 26.68 5.47 4.27
C VAL A 85 25.35 6.08 3.88
N LEU A 86 24.27 5.57 4.49
CA LEU A 86 22.93 6.15 4.35
C LEU A 86 22.82 7.42 5.16
N VAL A 87 22.44 8.50 4.52
CA VAL A 87 22.29 9.83 5.10
C VAL A 87 20.86 10.32 4.91
N GLU A 88 20.22 10.67 6.01
CA GLU A 88 18.90 11.28 5.99
C GLU A 88 19.03 12.81 5.85
N ASN A 89 18.31 13.38 4.88
CA ASN A 89 18.24 14.82 4.68
C ASN A 89 16.85 15.34 5.08
N ALA A 90 16.80 16.35 5.92
CA ALA A 90 15.55 16.94 6.41
C ALA A 90 14.67 17.54 5.28
N ASN A 91 15.27 17.87 4.14
CA ASN A 91 14.57 18.42 2.98
C ASN A 91 14.06 17.34 1.99
N SER A 92 14.40 16.07 2.23
CA SER A 92 13.94 14.97 1.38
C SER A 92 12.47 14.68 1.64
N GLU A 93 11.68 14.61 0.57
CA GLU A 93 10.27 14.20 0.61
C GLU A 93 10.16 12.70 0.39
N THR A 94 9.46 12.00 1.26
CA THR A 94 9.23 10.56 1.14
C THR A 94 8.38 10.24 -0.09
N GLY A 95 8.72 9.13 -0.77
CA GLY A 95 7.98 8.66 -1.92
C GLY A 95 6.70 7.90 -1.54
N SER A 96 5.74 7.87 -2.46
CA SER A 96 4.58 6.99 -2.36
C SER A 96 4.88 5.61 -2.98
N PHE A 97 4.18 4.58 -2.50
CA PHE A 97 4.36 3.21 -2.97
C PHE A 97 3.09 2.39 -2.88
N ALA A 98 3.02 1.29 -3.62
CA ALA A 98 2.03 0.25 -3.38
C ALA A 98 2.63 -0.83 -2.46
N LEU A 99 1.85 -1.28 -1.48
CA LEU A 99 2.23 -2.34 -0.55
C LEU A 99 1.50 -3.64 -0.91
N LEU A 100 2.26 -4.70 -1.17
CA LEU A 100 1.71 -6.02 -1.50
C LEU A 100 2.13 -7.03 -0.42
N PHE A 101 1.20 -7.88 -0.01
CA PHE A 101 1.47 -8.91 1.01
C PHE A 101 0.44 -10.04 0.95
N GLU A 102 0.74 -11.12 1.69
CA GLU A 102 -0.20 -12.21 1.97
C GLU A 102 -0.10 -12.64 3.43
N PHE A 103 -1.15 -13.28 3.95
CA PHE A 103 -1.16 -13.80 5.31
C PHE A 103 -0.63 -15.22 5.34
N ASP A 104 0.31 -15.47 6.25
CA ASP A 104 0.80 -16.82 6.51
C ASP A 104 -0.28 -17.65 7.19
N GLY A 105 -0.36 -18.93 6.80
CA GLY A 105 -1.40 -19.83 7.30
C GLY A 105 -2.75 -19.72 6.59
N ASP A 106 -2.92 -18.79 5.66
CA ASP A 106 -4.07 -18.78 4.76
C ASP A 106 -3.98 -19.94 3.76
N ILE A 107 -4.92 -20.89 3.85
CA ILE A 107 -4.99 -22.05 2.95
C ILE A 107 -5.14 -21.63 1.49
N ARG A 108 -5.79 -20.48 1.25
CA ARG A 108 -6.06 -19.94 -0.09
C ARG A 108 -4.96 -19.01 -0.58
N LYS A 109 -4.02 -18.62 0.30
CA LYS A 109 -2.94 -17.67 0.00
C LYS A 109 -3.46 -16.41 -0.70
N ILE A 110 -4.45 -15.77 -0.09
CA ILE A 110 -5.03 -14.53 -0.61
C ILE A 110 -3.96 -13.46 -0.61
N ARG A 111 -3.75 -12.84 -1.76
CA ARG A 111 -2.79 -11.76 -1.99
C ARG A 111 -3.48 -10.42 -1.92
N HIS A 112 -2.87 -9.49 -1.23
CA HIS A 112 -3.41 -8.15 -1.00
C HIS A 112 -2.51 -7.11 -1.66
N VAL A 113 -3.08 -5.98 -2.06
CA VAL A 113 -2.37 -4.76 -2.43
C VAL A 113 -3.11 -3.54 -1.87
N LEU A 114 -2.35 -2.63 -1.28
CA LEU A 114 -2.75 -1.26 -0.95
C LEU A 114 -2.05 -0.34 -1.94
N TYR A 115 -2.80 0.52 -2.65
CA TYR A 115 -2.26 1.20 -3.82
C TYR A 115 -1.41 2.42 -3.52
N ASN A 116 -1.91 3.37 -2.76
CA ASN A 116 -1.26 4.66 -2.54
C ASN A 116 -0.86 4.78 -1.07
N CYS A 117 0.27 4.17 -0.74
CA CYS A 117 0.83 4.19 0.60
C CYS A 117 1.91 5.25 0.73
N SER A 118 1.98 5.86 1.90
CA SER A 118 3.11 6.63 2.39
C SER A 118 3.60 6.04 3.70
N ALA A 119 4.90 6.10 3.96
CA ALA A 119 5.49 5.65 5.21
C ALA A 119 6.09 6.82 5.98
N SER A 120 5.90 6.83 7.29
CA SER A 120 6.63 7.72 8.19
C SER A 120 8.04 7.18 8.44
N ARG A 121 8.95 8.04 8.84
CA ARG A 121 10.30 7.64 9.28
C ARG A 121 10.19 6.68 10.45
N PRO A 122 10.98 5.60 10.47
CA PRO A 122 10.96 4.65 11.57
C PRO A 122 11.52 5.28 12.86
N THR A 123 10.98 4.86 13.99
CA THR A 123 11.54 5.21 15.30
C THR A 123 12.86 4.50 15.50
N ILE A 124 13.86 5.20 16.05
CA ILE A 124 15.14 4.60 16.43
C ILE A 124 15.06 4.23 17.90
N GLU A 125 14.96 2.95 18.18
CA GLU A 125 14.90 2.42 19.53
C GLU A 125 15.98 1.36 19.73
N SER A 126 16.55 1.30 20.91
CA SER A 126 17.47 0.24 21.32
C SER A 126 17.31 -0.04 22.81
N LYS A 127 17.20 -1.32 23.16
CA LYS A 127 17.16 -1.78 24.54
C LYS A 127 18.44 -2.58 24.85
N THR A 128 18.95 -2.44 26.05
CA THR A 128 20.03 -3.32 26.54
C THR A 128 19.46 -4.71 26.77
N ASN A 129 20.14 -5.74 26.24
CA ASN A 129 19.77 -7.13 26.50
C ASN A 129 19.93 -7.42 28.00
N GLU A 130 18.86 -7.92 28.61
CA GLU A 130 18.87 -8.56 29.91
C GLU A 130 19.13 -10.07 29.71
N GLU A 131 18.64 -10.96 30.58
CA GLU A 131 18.91 -12.39 30.50
C GLU A 131 18.36 -13.07 29.23
N ASP A 132 17.29 -12.53 28.63
CA ASP A 132 16.72 -12.99 27.36
C ASP A 132 17.09 -12.06 26.20
N LYS A 133 17.56 -12.66 25.09
CA LYS A 133 17.86 -11.94 23.84
C LYS A 133 16.57 -11.63 23.11
N GLU A 134 16.03 -10.43 23.25
CA GLU A 134 14.95 -9.94 22.43
C GLU A 134 15.48 -9.48 21.07
N VAL A 135 14.84 -9.95 20.00
CA VAL A 135 15.12 -9.44 18.64
C VAL A 135 14.49 -8.05 18.54
N GLN A 136 15.31 -7.05 18.25
CA GLN A 136 14.82 -5.70 17.99
C GLN A 136 14.25 -5.65 16.58
N THR A 137 13.06 -5.07 16.45
CA THR A 137 12.34 -4.88 15.20
C THR A 137 12.20 -3.38 14.90
N GLU A 138 11.97 -3.05 13.64
CA GLU A 138 11.69 -1.69 13.18
C GLU A 138 10.23 -1.61 12.72
N THR A 139 9.53 -0.55 13.10
CA THR A 139 8.13 -0.32 12.74
C THR A 139 8.01 0.85 11.77
N LEU A 140 7.32 0.60 10.66
CA LEU A 140 6.90 1.62 9.70
C LEU A 140 5.44 1.94 9.92
N THR A 141 5.12 3.17 10.29
CA THR A 141 3.73 3.66 10.25
C THR A 141 3.36 3.98 8.81
N ILE A 142 2.33 3.33 8.32
CA ILE A 142 1.87 3.38 6.93
C ILE A 142 0.49 4.01 6.85
N LYS A 143 0.30 4.89 5.88
CA LYS A 143 -1.00 5.46 5.53
C LYS A 143 -1.30 5.12 4.08
N ALA A 144 -2.37 4.35 3.84
CA ALA A 144 -2.88 4.06 2.53
C ALA A 144 -4.07 4.96 2.21
N ARG A 145 -4.00 5.71 1.12
CA ARG A 145 -5.04 6.67 0.71
C ARG A 145 -5.64 6.28 -0.63
N PRO A 146 -6.87 6.72 -0.95
CA PRO A 146 -7.45 6.52 -2.26
C PRO A 146 -6.56 7.09 -3.37
N MET A 147 -6.46 6.38 -4.48
CA MET A 147 -5.93 6.92 -5.73
C MET A 147 -6.92 7.92 -6.35
N ALA A 148 -6.51 8.63 -7.40
CA ALA A 148 -7.36 9.60 -8.11
C ALA A 148 -8.64 8.97 -8.70
N ASP A 149 -8.59 7.69 -9.05
CA ASP A 149 -9.72 6.88 -9.53
C ASP A 149 -10.56 6.24 -8.39
N GLY A 150 -10.22 6.54 -7.13
CA GLY A 150 -10.92 6.09 -5.93
C GLY A 150 -10.52 4.70 -5.41
N TYR A 151 -9.63 3.97 -6.09
CA TYR A 151 -9.19 2.67 -5.60
C TYR A 151 -8.24 2.81 -4.41
N VAL A 152 -8.46 2.01 -3.36
CA VAL A 152 -7.63 1.97 -2.15
C VAL A 152 -6.86 0.67 -2.07
N LYS A 153 -7.57 -0.46 -2.25
CA LYS A 153 -6.99 -1.80 -2.14
C LYS A 153 -7.62 -2.78 -3.12
N ALA A 154 -6.89 -3.83 -3.42
CA ALA A 154 -7.43 -5.04 -4.03
C ALA A 154 -6.91 -6.28 -3.32
N LYS A 155 -7.62 -7.40 -3.50
CA LYS A 155 -7.19 -8.71 -3.05
C LYS A 155 -7.62 -9.78 -4.03
N THR A 156 -6.88 -10.87 -4.10
CA THR A 156 -7.29 -12.03 -4.86
C THR A 156 -8.50 -12.70 -4.20
N GLY A 157 -9.38 -13.28 -4.99
CA GLY A 157 -10.52 -14.06 -4.54
C GLY A 157 -10.51 -15.46 -5.15
N ASP A 158 -11.48 -16.28 -4.79
CA ASP A 158 -11.58 -17.70 -5.23
C ASP A 158 -11.64 -17.85 -6.76
N SER A 159 -12.19 -16.85 -7.45
CA SER A 159 -12.35 -16.83 -8.91
C SER A 159 -11.27 -16.02 -9.63
N THR A 160 -10.24 -15.57 -8.92
CA THR A 160 -9.13 -14.86 -9.55
C THR A 160 -8.42 -15.76 -10.55
N THR A 161 -8.25 -15.29 -11.79
CA THR A 161 -7.59 -16.07 -12.84
C THR A 161 -6.15 -16.38 -12.45
N GLU A 162 -5.70 -17.57 -12.83
CA GLU A 162 -4.35 -18.04 -12.54
C GLU A 162 -3.27 -17.09 -13.07
N THR A 163 -3.50 -16.49 -14.23
CA THR A 163 -2.59 -15.50 -14.81
C THR A 163 -2.42 -14.27 -13.92
N VAL A 164 -3.51 -13.70 -13.40
CA VAL A 164 -3.46 -12.56 -12.48
C VAL A 164 -2.77 -12.96 -11.19
N TYR A 165 -3.16 -14.11 -10.64
CA TYR A 165 -2.56 -14.63 -9.42
C TYR A 165 -1.05 -14.80 -9.54
N ASN A 166 -0.56 -15.48 -10.58
CA ASN A 166 0.88 -15.75 -10.77
C ASN A 166 1.72 -14.50 -11.08
N ASN A 167 1.09 -13.42 -11.55
CA ASN A 167 1.77 -12.16 -11.85
C ASN A 167 1.69 -11.12 -10.73
N TRP A 168 1.03 -11.42 -9.60
CA TRP A 168 0.75 -10.45 -8.53
C TRP A 168 1.99 -9.73 -7.99
N TYR A 169 3.10 -10.45 -7.86
CA TYR A 169 4.38 -9.89 -7.39
C TYR A 169 5.36 -9.51 -8.51
N LYS A 170 4.94 -9.60 -9.78
CA LYS A 170 5.74 -9.16 -10.93
C LYS A 170 5.37 -7.73 -11.37
N SER A 171 4.11 -7.37 -11.17
CA SER A 171 3.57 -6.04 -11.45
C SER A 171 2.39 -5.77 -10.56
N VAL A 172 2.18 -4.50 -10.18
CA VAL A 172 1.01 -4.10 -9.39
C VAL A 172 -0.25 -4.32 -10.24
N TYR A 173 -1.19 -5.09 -9.68
CA TYR A 173 -2.48 -5.32 -10.34
C TYR A 173 -3.32 -4.05 -10.33
N LEU A 174 -3.80 -3.63 -11.48
CA LEU A 174 -4.79 -2.56 -11.61
C LEU A 174 -6.12 -3.16 -12.06
N PRO A 175 -7.27 -2.70 -11.48
CA PRO A 175 -8.57 -3.19 -11.87
C PRO A 175 -8.81 -2.99 -13.37
N ALA A 176 -9.21 -4.05 -14.07
CA ALA A 176 -9.67 -3.93 -15.44
C ALA A 176 -11.07 -3.31 -15.46
N ALA A 177 -11.34 -2.43 -16.41
CA ALA A 177 -12.68 -1.88 -16.60
C ALA A 177 -13.70 -3.02 -16.77
N SER A 178 -14.81 -2.95 -16.02
CA SER A 178 -15.84 -3.98 -16.12
C SER A 178 -16.46 -3.98 -17.52
N THR A 179 -16.83 -5.17 -18.01
CA THR A 179 -17.43 -5.35 -19.35
C THR A 179 -18.70 -4.51 -19.56
N ALA A 180 -19.37 -4.10 -18.48
CA ALA A 180 -20.55 -3.23 -18.51
C ALA A 180 -20.22 -1.77 -18.94
N GLU A 181 -19.07 -1.22 -18.50
CA GLU A 181 -18.64 0.12 -18.91
C GLU A 181 -18.17 0.16 -20.37
N GLN A 182 -17.59 -0.95 -20.86
CA GLN A 182 -17.20 -1.08 -22.27
C GLN A 182 -18.41 -1.14 -23.22
N GLN A 183 -19.56 -1.64 -22.76
CA GLN A 183 -20.79 -1.67 -23.57
C GLN A 183 -21.45 -0.28 -23.65
N SER A 184 -21.42 0.51 -22.57
CA SER A 184 -21.97 1.87 -22.59
C SER A 184 -21.17 2.82 -23.49
N ALA A 185 -19.84 2.72 -23.47
CA ALA A 185 -18.95 3.51 -24.32
C ALA A 185 -19.05 3.16 -25.81
N LYS A 186 -19.40 1.92 -26.16
CA LYS A 186 -19.68 1.50 -27.55
C LYS A 186 -21.04 1.96 -28.05
N SER A 187 -22.05 2.03 -27.17
CA SER A 187 -23.39 2.50 -27.54
C SER A 187 -23.41 3.99 -27.86
N THR A 188 -22.58 4.81 -27.20
CA THR A 188 -22.52 6.27 -27.42
C THR A 188 -21.79 6.64 -28.72
N LYS A 189 -20.94 5.77 -29.27
CA LYS A 189 -20.22 5.99 -30.54
C LYS A 189 -20.99 5.53 -31.80
N SER A 190 -22.13 4.86 -31.62
CA SER A 190 -22.95 4.34 -32.75
C SER A 190 -24.12 5.27 -33.12
N VAL A 191 -24.23 6.46 -32.51
CA VAL A 191 -25.31 7.45 -32.76
C VAL A 191 -24.72 8.79 -33.17
N SER A 192 -23.67 8.79 -34.01
CA SER A 192 -23.14 10.00 -34.64
C SER A 192 -22.94 9.74 -36.12
#